data_67c24d652d91c8729dfd7abe47656e16
#
_entry.id   67c24d652d91c8729dfd7abe47656e16
#
_cell.length_a   1.000
_cell.length_b   1.000
_cell.length_c   1.000
_cell.angle_alpha   90.00
_cell.angle_beta   90.00
_cell.angle_gamma   90.00
#
_symmetry.space_group_name_H-M   'P 1'
#
loop_
_entity.id
_entity.type
_entity.pdbx_description
1 polymer ?
#
loop_
_entity_poly.entity_id
_entity_poly.type
_entity_poly.pdbx_seq_one_letter_code
_entity_poly.pdbx_strand_id
1 'polypeptide(L)'
;MTDTNSIYNRLGVSDQVLRFGQEVLEGLTDQFRHIDRVAEFNQAKVIAAMQKNRVNATHFNLSTGYGYDDEGRDNLERVYADCFGTEAALVRPQITCGTHALALALGANLLPGDELLSPVGGPYDTLEEVIGIRPSPCSLKEYGVSYRQVDLLPDGGFDYDGIRAAINEKTRLITIQRSKGYATRPSYSVEEIGKLIAFCKECKPDVLCMVDNCYSEFVETQEPTNVGADMVVGSLIKNLGGGLAPTGGYVCGRKECIERCAYRLSAPGLGREVGANLGLLTSFYQGLFLAPTVVSSAVRGAVFAAACYEKLGFRVVPGSGETRRDIIQAVELGSREAMVAFCKGIQSAAPVDSYVTPEPWAMPGYESEVIMAAGAFVQGASIELSADGPIRPPYAVYFQGGLTWFHAKLGILMSIQKLLDAGIIEM
;
A
#
# COMPACT_ATOMS: atom_id res chain seq x y z
N MET A 1 15.52 25.02 -27.99
CA MET A 1 14.67 24.30 -27.00
C MET A 1 14.68 22.83 -27.38
N THR A 2 15.12 21.96 -26.51
CA THR A 2 15.01 20.52 -26.72
C THR A 2 13.52 20.16 -26.64
N ASP A 3 12.97 19.69 -27.74
CA ASP A 3 11.57 19.31 -27.85
C ASP A 3 11.34 18.04 -27.00
N THR A 4 10.62 18.17 -25.90
CA THR A 4 10.29 17.05 -25.01
C THR A 4 9.54 15.95 -25.79
N ASN A 5 8.75 16.30 -26.80
CA ASN A 5 8.02 15.32 -27.61
C ASN A 5 9.00 14.40 -28.35
N SER A 6 10.13 14.91 -28.81
CA SER A 6 11.12 14.11 -29.55
C SER A 6 11.72 12.96 -28.73
N ILE A 7 11.81 13.09 -27.40
CA ILE A 7 12.29 11.99 -26.55
C ILE A 7 11.18 10.96 -26.31
N TYR A 8 9.92 11.40 -26.12
CA TYR A 8 8.78 10.48 -26.02
C TYR A 8 8.57 9.66 -27.30
N ASN A 9 8.72 10.33 -28.48
CA ASN A 9 8.63 9.63 -29.78
C ASN A 9 9.73 8.54 -29.91
N ARG A 10 10.96 8.84 -29.46
CA ARG A 10 12.04 7.84 -29.44
C ARG A 10 11.76 6.67 -28.49
N LEU A 11 10.98 6.89 -27.44
CA LEU A 11 10.52 5.86 -26.52
C LEU A 11 9.30 5.12 -27.07
N GLY A 12 8.77 5.48 -28.25
CA GLY A 12 7.69 4.79 -28.93
C GLY A 12 6.28 5.35 -28.64
N VAL A 13 6.17 6.57 -28.11
CA VAL A 13 4.87 7.25 -27.94
C VAL A 13 4.62 8.16 -29.14
N SER A 14 3.51 8.00 -29.87
CA SER A 14 3.15 8.82 -31.02
C SER A 14 2.68 10.23 -30.63
N ASP A 15 2.77 11.18 -31.59
CA ASP A 15 2.26 12.54 -31.40
C ASP A 15 0.77 12.58 -31.09
N GLN A 16 0.01 11.61 -31.58
CA GLN A 16 -1.42 11.48 -31.32
C GLN A 16 -1.66 11.21 -29.83
N VAL A 17 -0.96 10.22 -29.25
CA VAL A 17 -1.05 9.88 -27.83
C VAL A 17 -0.50 11.00 -26.96
N LEU A 18 0.54 11.70 -27.40
CA LEU A 18 1.08 12.87 -26.67
C LEU A 18 0.07 13.99 -26.58
N ARG A 19 -0.58 14.36 -27.70
CA ARG A 19 -1.66 15.38 -27.71
C ARG A 19 -2.82 14.98 -26.80
N PHE A 20 -3.28 13.75 -26.91
CA PHE A 20 -4.33 13.21 -26.05
C PHE A 20 -3.97 13.34 -24.55
N GLY A 21 -2.77 12.91 -24.17
CA GLY A 21 -2.31 13.02 -22.79
C GLY A 21 -2.20 14.46 -22.30
N GLN A 22 -1.81 15.41 -23.18
CA GLN A 22 -1.73 16.82 -22.84
C GLN A 22 -3.14 17.42 -22.61
N GLU A 23 -4.10 17.12 -23.47
CA GLU A 23 -5.49 17.54 -23.30
C GLU A 23 -6.10 17.03 -21.99
N VAL A 24 -5.81 15.77 -21.61
CA VAL A 24 -6.27 15.21 -20.31
C VAL A 24 -5.66 15.96 -19.14
N LEU A 25 -4.35 16.28 -19.21
CA LEU A 25 -3.66 17.00 -18.13
C LEU A 25 -4.22 18.39 -17.86
N GLU A 26 -4.68 19.11 -18.88
CA GLU A 26 -5.28 20.43 -18.74
C GLU A 26 -6.50 20.41 -17.79
N GLY A 27 -7.25 19.31 -17.76
CA GLY A 27 -8.41 19.12 -16.89
C GLY A 27 -8.08 18.74 -15.45
N LEU A 28 -6.81 18.43 -15.11
CA LEU A 28 -6.45 17.85 -13.80
C LEU A 28 -5.78 18.84 -12.83
N THR A 29 -5.80 20.14 -13.15
CA THR A 29 -5.09 21.17 -12.38
C THR A 29 -5.52 21.21 -10.90
N ASP A 30 -6.81 21.11 -10.61
CA ASP A 30 -7.32 21.21 -9.24
C ASP A 30 -7.05 19.95 -8.43
N GLN A 31 -7.15 18.76 -9.04
CA GLN A 31 -6.77 17.50 -8.41
C GLN A 31 -5.28 17.51 -8.05
N PHE A 32 -4.42 17.96 -8.95
CA PHE A 32 -2.97 18.04 -8.70
C PHE A 32 -2.63 19.05 -7.59
N ARG A 33 -3.30 20.20 -7.54
CA ARG A 33 -3.16 21.15 -6.44
C ARG A 33 -3.59 20.56 -5.09
N HIS A 34 -4.64 19.74 -5.07
CA HIS A 34 -5.04 19.04 -3.85
C HIS A 34 -3.96 18.05 -3.41
N ILE A 35 -3.45 17.24 -4.33
CA ILE A 35 -2.36 16.28 -4.05
C ILE A 35 -1.11 17.01 -3.50
N ASP A 36 -0.76 18.16 -4.07
CA ASP A 36 0.39 18.97 -3.58
C ASP A 36 0.20 19.43 -2.15
N ARG A 37 -1.00 19.92 -1.78
CA ARG A 37 -1.30 20.34 -0.40
C ARG A 37 -1.18 19.19 0.58
N VAL A 38 -1.64 18.01 0.22
CA VAL A 38 -1.51 16.80 1.07
C VAL A 38 -0.03 16.41 1.22
N ALA A 39 0.72 16.43 0.12
CA ALA A 39 2.15 16.12 0.14
C ALA A 39 2.95 17.12 0.98
N GLU A 40 2.68 18.43 0.84
CA GLU A 40 3.31 19.49 1.63
C GLU A 40 3.04 19.32 3.12
N PHE A 41 1.79 19.04 3.50
CA PHE A 41 1.43 18.77 4.89
C PHE A 41 2.20 17.58 5.46
N ASN A 42 2.22 16.44 4.75
CA ASN A 42 2.92 15.24 5.19
C ASN A 42 4.43 15.44 5.21
N GLN A 43 5.00 16.20 4.28
CA GLN A 43 6.42 16.55 4.29
C GLN A 43 6.78 17.37 5.55
N ALA A 44 5.98 18.37 5.89
CA ALA A 44 6.17 19.17 7.10
C ALA A 44 6.03 18.30 8.36
N LYS A 45 5.06 17.37 8.39
CA LYS A 45 4.86 16.41 9.49
C LYS A 45 6.09 15.52 9.70
N VAL A 46 6.65 14.97 8.63
CA VAL A 46 7.87 14.14 8.70
C VAL A 46 9.07 14.94 9.19
N ILE A 47 9.28 16.16 8.66
CA ILE A 47 10.37 17.05 9.11
C ILE A 47 10.22 17.38 10.59
N ALA A 48 9.01 17.73 11.04
CA ALA A 48 8.74 18.05 12.43
C ALA A 48 9.05 16.86 13.37
N ALA A 49 8.66 15.64 12.97
CA ALA A 49 8.97 14.42 13.72
C ALA A 49 10.48 14.16 13.79
N MET A 50 11.22 14.33 12.69
CA MET A 50 12.67 14.18 12.66
C MET A 50 13.37 15.22 13.54
N GLN A 51 12.96 16.48 13.49
CA GLN A 51 13.52 17.57 14.31
C GLN A 51 13.22 17.36 15.79
N LYS A 52 11.99 17.00 16.16
CA LYS A 52 11.59 16.70 17.54
C LYS A 52 12.47 15.60 18.14
N ASN A 53 12.77 14.56 17.35
CA ASN A 53 13.61 13.44 17.76
C ASN A 53 15.11 13.69 17.50
N ARG A 54 15.52 14.91 17.16
CA ARG A 54 16.91 15.34 16.99
C ARG A 54 17.72 14.39 16.10
N VAL A 55 17.14 13.98 14.97
CA VAL A 55 17.82 13.10 14.00
C VAL A 55 19.16 13.72 13.62
N ASN A 56 20.23 12.96 13.73
CA ASN A 56 21.61 13.39 13.46
C ASN A 56 22.42 12.29 12.79
N ALA A 57 23.64 12.61 12.34
CA ALA A 57 24.48 11.71 11.56
C ALA A 57 24.84 10.40 12.27
N THR A 58 24.91 10.37 13.60
CA THR A 58 25.25 9.16 14.36
C THR A 58 24.13 8.10 14.29
N HIS A 59 22.88 8.53 14.05
CA HIS A 59 21.76 7.61 13.85
C HIS A 59 21.87 6.75 12.58
N PHE A 60 22.79 7.07 11.69
CA PHE A 60 23.02 6.28 10.46
C PHE A 60 24.15 5.25 10.61
N ASN A 61 24.74 5.13 11.81
CA ASN A 61 25.80 4.18 12.07
C ASN A 61 25.29 2.74 11.92
N LEU A 62 26.12 1.91 11.32
CA LEU A 62 25.90 0.46 11.20
C LEU A 62 25.91 -0.21 12.56
N SER A 63 24.93 -1.05 12.84
CA SER A 63 24.98 -2.06 13.90
C SER A 63 24.90 -3.47 13.33
N THR A 64 25.52 -4.43 14.02
CA THR A 64 25.59 -5.85 13.64
C THR A 64 25.31 -6.75 14.84
N GLY A 65 25.13 -8.04 14.61
CA GLY A 65 24.90 -9.01 15.67
C GLY A 65 23.61 -8.74 16.44
N TYR A 66 23.67 -8.61 17.74
CA TYR A 66 22.50 -8.32 18.59
C TYR A 66 21.95 -6.91 18.37
N GLY A 67 22.78 -5.94 18.01
CA GLY A 67 22.37 -4.56 17.85
C GLY A 67 21.87 -3.92 19.16
N TYR A 68 22.49 -4.26 20.30
CA TYR A 68 22.21 -3.59 21.56
C TYR A 68 22.53 -2.09 21.48
N ASP A 69 21.74 -1.27 22.14
CA ASP A 69 21.94 0.20 22.21
C ASP A 69 22.02 0.85 20.81
N ASP A 70 21.26 0.34 19.83
CA ASP A 70 21.17 0.93 18.49
C ASP A 70 20.32 2.19 18.53
N GLU A 71 20.97 3.32 18.87
CA GLU A 71 20.30 4.62 18.99
C GLU A 71 19.58 5.05 17.70
N GLY A 72 20.15 4.70 16.54
CA GLY A 72 19.55 5.04 15.24
C GLY A 72 18.24 4.31 14.99
N ARG A 73 18.24 3.01 15.27
CA ARG A 73 17.03 2.17 15.21
C ARG A 73 15.94 2.68 16.17
N ASP A 74 16.31 2.89 17.41
CA ASP A 74 15.35 3.31 18.44
C ASP A 74 14.82 4.70 18.18
N ASN A 75 15.66 5.59 17.63
CA ASN A 75 15.23 6.93 17.22
C ASN A 75 14.30 6.91 15.99
N LEU A 76 14.55 6.05 15.00
CA LEU A 76 13.66 5.87 13.85
C LEU A 76 12.25 5.46 14.30
N GLU A 77 12.16 4.54 15.26
CA GLU A 77 10.88 4.11 15.84
C GLU A 77 10.13 5.28 16.52
N ARG A 78 10.83 6.18 17.21
CA ARG A 78 10.24 7.40 17.76
C ARG A 78 9.76 8.36 16.67
N VAL A 79 10.53 8.52 15.59
CA VAL A 79 10.11 9.34 14.43
C VAL A 79 8.84 8.80 13.80
N TYR A 80 8.74 7.49 13.60
CA TYR A 80 7.52 6.86 13.09
C TYR A 80 6.35 7.04 14.05
N ALA A 81 6.54 6.82 15.35
CA ALA A 81 5.49 7.05 16.35
C ALA A 81 4.94 8.47 16.29
N ASP A 82 5.81 9.48 16.16
CA ASP A 82 5.39 10.88 16.02
C ASP A 82 4.67 11.15 14.69
N CYS A 83 5.13 10.59 13.57
CA CYS A 83 4.47 10.74 12.26
C CYS A 83 3.04 10.17 12.26
N PHE A 84 2.82 9.08 12.98
CA PHE A 84 1.53 8.40 13.08
C PHE A 84 0.69 8.83 14.30
N GLY A 85 1.24 9.69 15.16
CA GLY A 85 0.56 10.13 16.39
C GLY A 85 0.30 9.00 17.36
N THR A 86 1.26 8.06 17.53
CA THR A 86 1.14 6.86 18.35
C THR A 86 2.09 6.87 19.55
N GLU A 87 1.81 5.98 20.52
CA GLU A 87 2.65 5.81 21.73
C GLU A 87 3.99 5.16 21.41
N ALA A 88 4.01 4.25 20.41
CA ALA A 88 5.20 3.51 20.02
C ALA A 88 5.13 3.07 18.56
N ALA A 89 6.29 2.71 18.01
CA ALA A 89 6.42 2.02 16.72
C ALA A 89 7.47 0.92 16.79
N LEU A 90 7.38 -0.05 15.89
CA LEU A 90 8.39 -1.06 15.60
C LEU A 90 8.70 -0.98 14.11
N VAL A 91 9.93 -0.60 13.76
CA VAL A 91 10.36 -0.36 12.37
C VAL A 91 11.65 -1.12 12.12
N ARG A 92 11.57 -2.24 11.41
CA ARG A 92 12.67 -3.21 11.40
C ARG A 92 12.94 -3.80 10.01
N PRO A 93 14.23 -3.96 9.65
CA PRO A 93 14.60 -4.73 8.46
C PRO A 93 14.29 -6.23 8.60
N GLN A 94 14.20 -6.75 9.81
CA GLN A 94 13.84 -8.15 10.11
C GLN A 94 12.37 -8.47 9.82
N ILE A 95 11.52 -7.47 9.64
CA ILE A 95 10.15 -7.65 9.13
C ILE A 95 10.24 -7.69 7.60
N THR A 96 10.26 -8.87 7.02
CA THR A 96 10.69 -9.10 5.63
C THR A 96 9.76 -8.54 4.55
N CYS A 97 8.47 -8.35 4.86
CA CYS A 97 7.46 -7.87 3.92
C CYS A 97 6.16 -7.44 4.65
N GLY A 98 5.18 -6.90 3.90
CA GLY A 98 3.89 -6.50 4.46
C GLY A 98 3.12 -7.66 5.09
N THR A 99 3.07 -8.82 4.44
CA THR A 99 2.42 -10.02 5.01
C THR A 99 3.07 -10.44 6.32
N HIS A 100 4.41 -10.37 6.44
CA HIS A 100 5.09 -10.65 7.70
C HIS A 100 4.75 -9.62 8.78
N ALA A 101 4.65 -8.32 8.43
CA ALA A 101 4.25 -7.29 9.37
C ALA A 101 2.83 -7.53 9.93
N LEU A 102 1.89 -7.92 9.07
CA LEU A 102 0.52 -8.28 9.45
C LEU A 102 0.48 -9.55 10.30
N ALA A 103 1.17 -10.62 9.87
CA ALA A 103 1.27 -11.87 10.62
C ALA A 103 1.87 -11.64 12.01
N LEU A 104 2.90 -10.78 12.10
CA LEU A 104 3.53 -10.39 13.36
C LEU A 104 2.53 -9.67 14.28
N ALA A 105 1.84 -8.65 13.78
CA ALA A 105 0.90 -7.86 14.57
C ALA A 105 -0.29 -8.69 15.06
N LEU A 106 -0.85 -9.54 14.20
CA LEU A 106 -1.91 -10.48 14.55
C LEU A 106 -1.44 -11.51 15.56
N GLY A 107 -0.37 -12.24 15.24
CA GLY A 107 0.14 -13.32 16.11
C GLY A 107 0.70 -12.85 17.46
N ALA A 108 1.04 -11.57 17.59
CA ALA A 108 1.47 -10.99 18.85
C ALA A 108 0.29 -10.57 19.74
N ASN A 109 -0.84 -10.18 19.16
CA ASN A 109 -1.96 -9.59 19.89
C ASN A 109 -3.20 -10.49 19.99
N LEU A 110 -3.10 -11.71 19.45
CA LEU A 110 -4.11 -12.77 19.57
C LEU A 110 -3.53 -13.96 20.34
N LEU A 111 -4.32 -14.52 21.23
CA LEU A 111 -3.99 -15.71 22.03
C LEU A 111 -4.92 -16.87 21.66
N PRO A 112 -4.55 -18.13 22.01
CA PRO A 112 -5.43 -19.27 21.84
C PRO A 112 -6.79 -19.02 22.52
N GLY A 113 -7.88 -19.21 21.77
CA GLY A 113 -9.26 -18.96 22.20
C GLY A 113 -9.82 -17.60 21.81
N ASP A 114 -8.98 -16.65 21.38
CA ASP A 114 -9.42 -15.37 20.85
C ASP A 114 -10.06 -15.50 19.44
N GLU A 115 -10.84 -14.50 19.06
CA GLU A 115 -11.42 -14.36 17.72
C GLU A 115 -10.88 -13.12 17.03
N LEU A 116 -10.47 -13.30 15.77
CA LEU A 116 -10.18 -12.24 14.80
C LEU A 116 -11.44 -11.96 13.97
N LEU A 117 -11.89 -10.71 13.91
CA LEU A 117 -13.03 -10.28 13.10
C LEU A 117 -12.56 -9.34 11.98
N SER A 118 -12.98 -9.63 10.73
CA SER A 118 -12.88 -8.69 9.61
C SER A 118 -14.26 -8.10 9.30
N PRO A 119 -14.48 -6.81 9.49
CA PRO A 119 -15.76 -6.14 9.21
C PRO A 119 -15.87 -5.59 7.78
N VAL A 120 -14.91 -5.90 6.91
CA VAL A 120 -14.77 -5.35 5.55
C VAL A 120 -14.68 -6.44 4.48
N GLY A 121 -15.25 -7.61 4.78
CA GLY A 121 -15.17 -8.79 3.92
C GLY A 121 -13.88 -9.59 4.11
N GLY A 122 -13.53 -10.43 3.13
CA GLY A 122 -12.33 -11.26 3.15
C GLY A 122 -11.04 -10.45 3.20
N PRO A 123 -9.99 -10.99 3.81
CA PRO A 123 -8.68 -10.36 3.84
C PRO A 123 -7.99 -10.48 2.47
N TYR A 124 -6.85 -9.79 2.32
CA TYR A 124 -5.97 -9.95 1.16
C TYR A 124 -5.47 -11.40 1.04
N ASP A 125 -5.33 -11.89 -0.19
CA ASP A 125 -5.08 -13.32 -0.51
C ASP A 125 -3.94 -13.94 0.32
N THR A 126 -2.81 -13.23 0.49
CA THR A 126 -1.66 -13.74 1.26
C THR A 126 -1.94 -13.84 2.77
N LEU A 127 -2.96 -13.17 3.27
CA LEU A 127 -3.34 -13.22 4.68
C LEU A 127 -4.28 -14.39 4.99
N GLU A 128 -4.94 -14.96 3.98
CA GLU A 128 -5.83 -16.12 4.16
C GLU A 128 -5.10 -17.33 4.76
N GLU A 129 -3.87 -17.58 4.33
CA GLU A 129 -3.03 -18.65 4.88
C GLU A 129 -2.49 -18.30 6.28
N VAL A 130 -2.13 -17.06 6.52
CA VAL A 130 -1.72 -16.57 7.85
C VAL A 130 -2.85 -16.80 8.88
N ILE A 131 -4.07 -16.48 8.49
CA ILE A 131 -5.25 -16.66 9.35
C ILE A 131 -5.62 -18.15 9.44
N GLY A 132 -5.48 -18.91 8.36
CA GLY A 132 -5.90 -20.31 8.24
C GLY A 132 -7.29 -20.46 7.61
N ILE A 133 -7.75 -19.47 6.84
CA ILE A 133 -8.94 -19.58 5.96
C ILE A 133 -8.61 -20.63 4.89
N ARG A 134 -7.48 -20.49 4.21
CA ARG A 134 -6.84 -21.55 3.45
C ARG A 134 -5.91 -22.32 4.40
N PRO A 135 -5.98 -23.66 4.45
CA PRO A 135 -5.14 -24.45 5.34
C PRO A 135 -3.65 -24.23 5.11
N SER A 136 -2.94 -23.82 6.14
CA SER A 136 -1.49 -23.66 6.11
C SER A 136 -0.89 -23.98 7.49
N PRO A 137 0.27 -24.65 7.54
CA PRO A 137 1.00 -24.84 8.79
C PRO A 137 1.35 -23.50 9.45
N CYS A 138 1.36 -23.48 10.77
CA CYS A 138 1.66 -22.30 11.58
C CYS A 138 0.67 -21.13 11.41
N SER A 139 -0.53 -21.40 10.89
CA SER A 139 -1.60 -20.41 10.82
C SER A 139 -2.17 -20.07 12.20
N LEU A 140 -2.82 -18.91 12.32
CA LEU A 140 -3.50 -18.51 13.57
C LEU A 140 -4.53 -19.55 14.01
N LYS A 141 -5.20 -20.19 13.06
CA LYS A 141 -6.16 -21.26 13.33
C LYS A 141 -5.52 -22.47 14.00
N GLU A 142 -4.33 -22.89 13.59
CA GLU A 142 -3.58 -23.96 14.25
C GLU A 142 -3.21 -23.62 15.70
N TYR A 143 -2.99 -22.33 15.98
CA TYR A 143 -2.73 -21.84 17.33
C TYR A 143 -4.02 -21.53 18.12
N GLY A 144 -5.17 -21.97 17.62
CA GLY A 144 -6.44 -21.89 18.36
C GLY A 144 -7.13 -20.54 18.31
N VAL A 145 -6.77 -19.67 17.34
CA VAL A 145 -7.48 -18.42 17.06
C VAL A 145 -8.60 -18.69 16.06
N SER A 146 -9.81 -18.22 16.33
CA SER A 146 -10.93 -18.31 15.40
C SER A 146 -10.98 -17.06 14.50
N TYR A 147 -11.56 -17.23 13.31
CA TYR A 147 -11.77 -16.14 12.35
C TYR A 147 -13.25 -16.01 11.99
N ARG A 148 -13.70 -14.78 11.87
CA ARG A 148 -15.02 -14.40 11.36
C ARG A 148 -14.89 -13.20 10.45
N GLN A 149 -15.77 -13.12 9.45
CA GLN A 149 -15.90 -11.91 8.62
C GLN A 149 -17.36 -11.48 8.54
N VAL A 150 -17.55 -10.21 8.28
CA VAL A 150 -18.82 -9.60 7.85
C VAL A 150 -18.57 -8.99 6.49
N ASP A 151 -19.34 -9.42 5.51
CA ASP A 151 -19.24 -8.92 4.16
C ASP A 151 -19.84 -7.51 4.06
N LEU A 152 -19.40 -6.76 3.06
CA LEU A 152 -19.95 -5.44 2.79
C LEU A 152 -21.38 -5.55 2.24
N LEU A 153 -22.14 -4.49 2.43
CA LEU A 153 -23.44 -4.33 1.76
C LEU A 153 -23.26 -4.25 0.23
N PRO A 154 -24.31 -4.52 -0.56
CA PRO A 154 -24.23 -4.48 -2.03
C PRO A 154 -23.76 -3.15 -2.62
N ASP A 155 -23.95 -2.04 -1.90
CA ASP A 155 -23.48 -0.71 -2.26
C ASP A 155 -22.00 -0.43 -1.86
N GLY A 156 -21.34 -1.41 -1.22
CA GLY A 156 -19.96 -1.30 -0.72
C GLY A 156 -19.87 -0.69 0.68
N GLY A 157 -20.97 -0.35 1.32
CA GLY A 157 -21.04 0.18 2.69
C GLY A 157 -20.77 -0.90 3.75
N PHE A 158 -20.48 -0.47 4.97
CA PHE A 158 -20.31 -1.37 6.13
C PHE A 158 -21.67 -1.89 6.60
N ASP A 159 -21.78 -3.19 6.82
CA ASP A 159 -22.93 -3.81 7.46
C ASP A 159 -22.83 -3.70 9.00
N TYR A 160 -23.23 -2.55 9.53
CA TYR A 160 -23.16 -2.27 10.97
C TYR A 160 -24.01 -3.23 11.81
N ASP A 161 -25.15 -3.72 11.31
CA ASP A 161 -25.98 -4.69 12.00
C ASP A 161 -25.30 -6.06 12.03
N GLY A 162 -24.74 -6.50 10.92
CA GLY A 162 -23.95 -7.72 10.83
C GLY A 162 -22.71 -7.67 11.73
N ILE A 163 -22.01 -6.54 11.78
CA ILE A 163 -20.83 -6.32 12.64
C ILE A 163 -21.23 -6.42 14.11
N ARG A 164 -22.33 -5.77 14.52
CA ARG A 164 -22.84 -5.85 15.90
C ARG A 164 -23.20 -7.29 16.30
N ALA A 165 -23.85 -8.03 15.40
CA ALA A 165 -24.21 -9.42 15.62
C ALA A 165 -22.99 -10.37 15.66
N ALA A 166 -21.91 -10.03 14.95
CA ALA A 166 -20.69 -10.83 14.89
C ALA A 166 -19.78 -10.63 16.11
N ILE A 167 -19.72 -9.42 16.67
CA ILE A 167 -18.89 -9.11 17.84
C ILE A 167 -19.41 -9.89 19.07
N ASN A 168 -18.51 -10.58 19.75
CA ASN A 168 -18.81 -11.41 20.93
C ASN A 168 -17.66 -11.34 21.93
N GLU A 169 -17.79 -12.08 23.07
CA GLU A 169 -16.80 -12.06 24.14
C GLU A 169 -15.39 -12.48 23.71
N LYS A 170 -15.27 -13.37 22.71
CA LYS A 170 -13.99 -13.84 22.18
C LYS A 170 -13.37 -12.89 21.17
N THR A 171 -14.14 -11.96 20.59
CA THR A 171 -13.64 -11.00 19.60
C THR A 171 -12.60 -10.11 20.26
N ARG A 172 -11.33 -10.40 20.02
CA ARG A 172 -10.19 -9.70 20.61
C ARG A 172 -9.64 -8.62 19.69
N LEU A 173 -9.61 -8.88 18.39
CA LEU A 173 -9.01 -7.99 17.40
C LEU A 173 -9.90 -7.88 16.16
N ILE A 174 -10.08 -6.65 15.71
CA ILE A 174 -10.72 -6.31 14.44
C ILE A 174 -9.64 -5.89 13.47
N THR A 175 -9.58 -6.54 12.30
CA THR A 175 -8.66 -6.20 11.22
C THR A 175 -9.39 -5.50 10.10
N ILE A 176 -8.89 -4.33 9.67
CA ILE A 176 -9.47 -3.50 8.62
C ILE A 176 -8.43 -3.34 7.52
N GLN A 177 -8.68 -3.91 6.36
CA GLN A 177 -7.88 -3.65 5.16
C GLN A 177 -8.36 -2.35 4.50
N ARG A 178 -7.54 -1.29 4.53
CA ARG A 178 -7.89 0.03 4.03
C ARG A 178 -7.94 0.08 2.51
N SER A 179 -6.88 -0.35 1.84
CA SER A 179 -6.83 -0.41 0.38
C SER A 179 -7.65 -1.58 -0.16
N LYS A 180 -8.17 -1.43 -1.38
CA LYS A 180 -9.01 -2.43 -2.03
C LYS A 180 -8.28 -3.73 -2.43
N GLY A 181 -6.96 -3.72 -2.58
CA GLY A 181 -6.26 -4.85 -3.21
C GLY A 181 -6.83 -5.14 -4.62
N TYR A 182 -7.12 -6.40 -4.92
CA TYR A 182 -7.80 -6.84 -6.16
C TYR A 182 -9.34 -6.83 -6.06
N ALA A 183 -9.90 -6.29 -5.00
CA ALA A 183 -11.35 -6.18 -4.87
C ALA A 183 -11.91 -5.02 -5.70
N THR A 184 -13.18 -5.13 -6.06
CA THR A 184 -13.93 -4.07 -6.77
C THR A 184 -14.51 -3.00 -5.84
N ARG A 185 -14.40 -3.21 -4.51
CA ARG A 185 -14.84 -2.24 -3.51
C ARG A 185 -14.00 -0.96 -3.53
N PRO A 186 -14.51 0.19 -3.05
CA PRO A 186 -13.69 1.36 -2.83
C PRO A 186 -12.65 1.14 -1.71
N SER A 187 -11.57 1.90 -1.73
CA SER A 187 -10.66 2.04 -0.59
C SER A 187 -11.23 3.04 0.40
N TYR A 188 -10.99 2.83 1.70
CA TYR A 188 -11.63 3.62 2.74
C TYR A 188 -10.82 4.86 3.10
N SER A 189 -11.53 5.98 3.35
CA SER A 189 -10.96 7.16 3.97
C SER A 189 -10.63 6.94 5.44
N VAL A 190 -9.75 7.78 5.98
CA VAL A 190 -9.47 7.79 7.42
C VAL A 190 -10.75 8.10 8.23
N GLU A 191 -11.61 8.98 7.72
CA GLU A 191 -12.90 9.30 8.36
C GLU A 191 -13.84 8.09 8.43
N GLU A 192 -14.01 7.34 7.33
CA GLU A 192 -14.83 6.12 7.29
C GLU A 192 -14.30 5.06 8.25
N ILE A 193 -12.98 4.86 8.28
CA ILE A 193 -12.32 3.96 9.23
C ILE A 193 -12.58 4.41 10.67
N GLY A 194 -12.49 5.71 10.96
CA GLY A 194 -12.78 6.26 12.28
C GLY A 194 -14.21 5.97 12.75
N LYS A 195 -15.19 6.12 11.86
CA LYS A 195 -16.61 5.79 12.15
C LYS A 195 -16.78 4.29 12.43
N LEU A 196 -16.15 3.44 11.63
CA LEU A 196 -16.19 1.99 11.82
C LEU A 196 -15.54 1.57 13.15
N ILE A 197 -14.37 2.12 13.48
CA ILE A 197 -13.67 1.84 14.74
C ILE A 197 -14.50 2.30 15.96
N ALA A 198 -15.06 3.51 15.89
CA ALA A 198 -15.90 4.04 16.95
C ALA A 198 -17.11 3.12 17.23
N PHE A 199 -17.77 2.66 16.17
CA PHE A 199 -18.86 1.70 16.26
C PHE A 199 -18.42 0.36 16.87
N CYS A 200 -17.31 -0.20 16.42
CA CYS A 200 -16.79 -1.45 16.97
C CYS A 200 -16.46 -1.33 18.47
N LYS A 201 -15.86 -0.21 18.87
CA LYS A 201 -15.53 0.06 20.28
C LYS A 201 -16.77 0.40 21.13
N GLU A 202 -17.85 0.91 20.54
CA GLU A 202 -19.15 1.01 21.20
C GLU A 202 -19.72 -0.37 21.52
N CYS A 203 -19.60 -1.33 20.59
CA CYS A 203 -20.04 -2.70 20.79
C CYS A 203 -19.17 -3.47 21.82
N LYS A 204 -17.83 -3.26 21.79
CA LYS A 204 -16.86 -3.91 22.68
C LYS A 204 -15.69 -2.96 22.96
N PRO A 205 -15.71 -2.24 24.10
CA PRO A 205 -14.75 -1.18 24.42
C PRO A 205 -13.27 -1.60 24.49
N ASP A 206 -13.00 -2.87 24.80
CA ASP A 206 -11.65 -3.44 24.92
C ASP A 206 -11.13 -4.10 23.64
N VAL A 207 -11.92 -4.09 22.55
CA VAL A 207 -11.49 -4.66 21.29
C VAL A 207 -10.35 -3.84 20.67
N LEU A 208 -9.32 -4.53 20.16
CA LEU A 208 -8.25 -3.91 19.42
C LEU A 208 -8.65 -3.73 17.95
N CYS A 209 -8.39 -2.54 17.39
CA CYS A 209 -8.61 -2.27 15.98
C CYS A 209 -7.25 -2.08 15.29
N MET A 210 -6.93 -2.98 14.36
CA MET A 210 -5.73 -2.94 13.53
C MET A 210 -6.10 -2.59 12.09
N VAL A 211 -5.36 -1.67 11.49
CA VAL A 211 -5.54 -1.30 10.08
C VAL A 211 -4.32 -1.72 9.28
N ASP A 212 -4.53 -2.55 8.24
CA ASP A 212 -3.58 -2.70 7.15
C ASP A 212 -3.60 -1.42 6.31
N ASN A 213 -2.54 -0.63 6.44
CA ASN A 213 -2.42 0.68 5.83
C ASN A 213 -1.60 0.68 4.52
N CYS A 214 -1.17 -0.49 4.05
CA CYS A 214 -0.42 -0.63 2.80
C CYS A 214 -1.13 0.10 1.66
N TYR A 215 -0.36 0.81 0.84
CA TYR A 215 -0.78 1.66 -0.30
C TYR A 215 -1.47 2.98 0.07
N SER A 216 -1.80 3.21 1.34
CA SER A 216 -2.63 4.35 1.74
C SER A 216 -1.89 5.37 2.60
N GLU A 217 -0.67 5.06 3.04
CA GLU A 217 0.14 5.94 3.87
C GLU A 217 0.44 7.26 3.14
N PHE A 218 0.23 8.37 3.80
CA PHE A 218 0.44 9.74 3.29
C PHE A 218 -0.42 10.14 2.07
N VAL A 219 -1.45 9.36 1.75
CA VAL A 219 -2.46 9.74 0.73
C VAL A 219 -3.45 10.75 1.29
N GLU A 220 -3.67 10.75 2.59
CA GLU A 220 -4.43 11.77 3.34
C GLU A 220 -3.50 12.47 4.36
N THR A 221 -3.98 13.55 4.99
CA THR A 221 -3.20 14.27 6.02
C THR A 221 -3.21 13.57 7.38
N GLN A 222 -4.22 12.75 7.62
CA GLN A 222 -4.37 11.92 8.81
C GLN A 222 -4.12 10.45 8.49
N GLU A 223 -3.76 9.70 9.53
CA GLU A 223 -3.60 8.25 9.48
C GLU A 223 -4.66 7.58 10.37
N PRO A 224 -4.98 6.29 10.18
CA PRO A 224 -6.03 5.61 10.95
C PRO A 224 -5.83 5.66 12.47
N THR A 225 -4.59 5.77 12.95
CA THR A 225 -4.27 5.95 14.37
C THR A 225 -4.76 7.27 14.94
N ASN A 226 -4.90 8.32 14.12
CA ASN A 226 -5.44 9.61 14.55
C ASN A 226 -6.96 9.57 14.80
N VAL A 227 -7.63 8.52 14.36
CA VAL A 227 -9.09 8.32 14.48
C VAL A 227 -9.47 7.08 15.25
N GLY A 228 -8.52 6.53 16.03
CA GLY A 228 -8.80 5.51 17.04
C GLY A 228 -8.32 4.10 16.74
N ALA A 229 -7.60 3.85 15.63
CA ALA A 229 -6.93 2.59 15.42
C ALA A 229 -5.86 2.34 16.49
N ASP A 230 -5.88 1.15 17.10
CA ASP A 230 -4.90 0.74 18.10
C ASP A 230 -3.56 0.38 17.47
N MET A 231 -3.58 -0.05 16.21
CA MET A 231 -2.38 -0.34 15.41
C MET A 231 -2.62 -0.02 13.93
N VAL A 232 -1.57 0.48 13.26
CA VAL A 232 -1.43 0.47 11.80
C VAL A 232 -0.21 -0.32 11.42
N VAL A 233 -0.30 -1.05 10.31
CA VAL A 233 0.71 -2.00 9.86
C VAL A 233 0.98 -1.80 8.38
N GLY A 234 2.24 -1.94 7.97
CA GLY A 234 2.58 -1.89 6.55
C GLY A 234 4.02 -2.28 6.24
N SER A 235 4.36 -2.11 4.98
CA SER A 235 5.65 -2.50 4.41
C SER A 235 6.51 -1.28 4.08
N LEU A 236 7.82 -1.37 4.33
CA LEU A 236 8.75 -0.32 3.94
C LEU A 236 9.12 -0.35 2.45
N ILE A 237 8.91 -1.47 1.75
CA ILE A 237 9.10 -1.49 0.28
C ILE A 237 7.91 -0.86 -0.48
N LYS A 238 6.94 -0.28 0.25
CA LYS A 238 5.79 0.45 -0.29
C LYS A 238 5.95 1.94 0.00
N ASN A 239 4.82 2.63 0.28
CA ASN A 239 4.76 4.09 0.41
C ASN A 239 5.85 4.68 1.31
N LEU A 240 5.99 4.21 2.55
CA LEU A 240 6.86 4.83 3.54
C LEU A 240 8.36 4.66 3.29
N GLY A 241 8.75 3.68 2.50
CA GLY A 241 10.14 3.53 2.13
C GLY A 241 10.60 4.46 1.01
N GLY A 242 9.66 5.22 0.39
CA GLY A 242 9.98 6.24 -0.61
C GLY A 242 10.82 5.72 -1.78
N GLY A 243 10.74 4.42 -2.11
CA GLY A 243 11.54 3.77 -3.14
C GLY A 243 13.00 3.50 -2.74
N LEU A 244 13.41 3.79 -1.50
CA LEU A 244 14.78 3.60 -1.02
C LEU A 244 14.94 2.42 -0.05
N ALA A 245 13.90 2.05 0.68
CA ALA A 245 13.98 0.93 1.61
C ALA A 245 14.01 -0.40 0.86
N PRO A 246 15.09 -1.18 0.96
CA PRO A 246 15.24 -2.43 0.20
C PRO A 246 14.48 -3.60 0.82
N THR A 247 13.99 -3.46 2.03
CA THR A 247 13.26 -4.45 2.83
C THR A 247 12.60 -3.75 4.01
N GLY A 248 11.91 -4.49 4.84
CA GLY A 248 11.42 -4.01 6.12
C GLY A 248 9.91 -3.82 6.19
N GLY A 249 9.45 -3.67 7.42
CA GLY A 249 8.07 -3.37 7.73
C GLY A 249 7.95 -2.53 8.99
N TYR A 250 6.74 -2.04 9.24
CA TYR A 250 6.45 -1.24 10.41
C TYR A 250 5.12 -1.64 11.06
N VAL A 251 5.06 -1.45 12.37
CA VAL A 251 3.84 -1.47 13.17
C VAL A 251 3.88 -0.23 14.07
N CYS A 252 2.89 0.66 13.97
CA CYS A 252 2.75 1.84 14.83
C CYS A 252 1.45 1.73 15.63
N GLY A 253 1.44 2.07 16.92
CA GLY A 253 0.23 1.96 17.71
C GLY A 253 0.44 2.11 19.21
N ARG A 254 -0.48 1.51 19.98
CA ARG A 254 -0.41 1.47 21.44
C ARG A 254 0.85 0.76 21.91
N LYS A 255 1.48 1.31 22.91
CA LYS A 255 2.75 0.79 23.46
C LYS A 255 2.68 -0.69 23.78
N GLU A 256 1.63 -1.13 24.46
CA GLU A 256 1.44 -2.54 24.82
C GLU A 256 1.42 -3.46 23.59
N CYS A 257 0.69 -3.06 22.54
CA CYS A 257 0.59 -3.85 21.31
C CYS A 257 1.95 -3.95 20.60
N ILE A 258 2.70 -2.84 20.56
CA ILE A 258 4.02 -2.78 19.93
C ILE A 258 5.07 -3.59 20.72
N GLU A 259 5.03 -3.56 22.04
CA GLU A 259 5.90 -4.40 22.88
C GLU A 259 5.67 -5.89 22.62
N ARG A 260 4.41 -6.32 22.52
CA ARG A 260 4.06 -7.70 22.14
C ARG A 260 4.60 -8.06 20.76
N CYS A 261 4.49 -7.15 19.78
CA CYS A 261 5.09 -7.35 18.45
C CYS A 261 6.61 -7.51 18.53
N ALA A 262 7.30 -6.71 19.34
CA ALA A 262 8.75 -6.82 19.51
C ALA A 262 9.17 -8.15 20.14
N TYR A 263 8.43 -8.65 21.14
CA TYR A 263 8.65 -9.99 21.70
C TYR A 263 8.41 -11.11 20.69
N ARG A 264 7.40 -10.95 19.83
CA ARG A 264 7.08 -11.94 18.80
C ARG A 264 8.08 -11.93 17.66
N LEU A 265 8.62 -10.76 17.31
CA LEU A 265 9.62 -10.60 16.24
C LEU A 265 10.97 -11.21 16.64
N SER A 266 11.37 -11.02 17.88
CA SER A 266 12.63 -11.55 18.44
C SER A 266 12.35 -12.79 19.30
N ALA A 267 12.25 -12.59 20.61
CA ALA A 267 11.84 -13.61 21.57
C ALA A 267 11.33 -12.95 22.86
N PRO A 268 10.46 -13.62 23.63
CA PRO A 268 10.14 -13.21 24.99
C PRO A 268 11.40 -13.00 25.82
N GLY A 269 11.48 -11.85 26.48
CA GLY A 269 12.64 -11.46 27.27
C GLY A 269 13.70 -10.65 26.51
N LEU A 270 13.74 -10.68 25.16
CA LEU A 270 14.62 -9.85 24.32
C LEU A 270 13.89 -8.62 23.79
N GLY A 271 12.73 -8.82 23.16
CA GLY A 271 11.88 -7.73 22.68
C GLY A 271 12.59 -6.73 21.77
N ARG A 272 12.53 -5.46 22.13
CA ARG A 272 13.08 -4.32 21.35
C ARG A 272 14.60 -4.18 21.45
N GLU A 273 15.22 -4.79 22.44
CA GLU A 273 16.66 -4.63 22.73
C GLU A 273 17.55 -5.20 21.64
N VAL A 274 17.05 -6.13 20.83
CA VAL A 274 17.81 -6.80 19.78
C VAL A 274 17.26 -6.48 18.39
N GLY A 275 18.10 -6.70 17.38
CA GLY A 275 17.80 -6.50 15.98
C GLY A 275 18.68 -5.41 15.37
N ALA A 276 19.85 -5.83 14.87
CA ALA A 276 20.78 -4.93 14.21
C ALA A 276 20.17 -4.26 12.97
N ASN A 277 20.57 -3.01 12.70
CA ASN A 277 20.05 -2.25 11.56
C ASN A 277 20.71 -2.63 10.22
N LEU A 278 21.85 -3.34 10.24
CA LEU A 278 22.57 -3.83 9.06
C LEU A 278 22.95 -2.72 8.05
N GLY A 279 23.09 -1.47 8.50
CA GLY A 279 23.41 -0.33 7.64
C GLY A 279 22.24 0.23 6.84
N LEU A 280 21.00 -0.17 7.14
CA LEU A 280 19.82 0.20 6.35
C LEU A 280 19.15 1.50 6.83
N LEU A 281 19.58 2.06 7.96
CA LEU A 281 18.90 3.23 8.56
C LEU A 281 18.92 4.46 7.67
N THR A 282 19.99 4.72 6.93
CA THR A 282 20.04 5.82 5.96
C THR A 282 18.90 5.70 4.94
N SER A 283 18.71 4.50 4.36
CA SER A 283 17.62 4.26 3.42
C SER A 283 16.23 4.40 4.06
N PHE A 284 16.07 4.00 5.31
CA PHE A 284 14.79 4.10 6.01
C PHE A 284 14.43 5.54 6.38
N TYR A 285 15.38 6.30 6.94
CA TYR A 285 15.16 7.72 7.25
C TYR A 285 14.93 8.56 5.98
N GLN A 286 15.80 8.39 4.98
CA GLN A 286 15.69 9.11 3.73
C GLN A 286 14.45 8.69 2.94
N GLY A 287 14.10 7.40 3.00
CA GLY A 287 12.88 6.88 2.41
C GLY A 287 11.63 7.52 3.01
N LEU A 288 11.54 7.59 4.35
CA LEU A 288 10.45 8.27 5.05
C LEU A 288 10.40 9.76 4.69
N PHE A 289 11.56 10.42 4.60
CA PHE A 289 11.66 11.83 4.19
C PHE A 289 11.13 12.06 2.78
N LEU A 290 11.42 11.16 1.83
CA LEU A 290 10.97 11.27 0.45
C LEU A 290 9.53 10.78 0.23
N ALA A 291 9.01 9.96 1.14
CA ALA A 291 7.72 9.29 0.98
C ALA A 291 6.56 10.24 0.61
N PRO A 292 6.39 11.44 1.21
CA PRO A 292 5.30 12.35 0.81
C PRO A 292 5.36 12.76 -0.66
N THR A 293 6.55 13.02 -1.20
CA THR A 293 6.75 13.38 -2.61
C THR A 293 6.54 12.18 -3.54
N VAL A 294 7.06 11.01 -3.16
CA VAL A 294 6.92 9.79 -3.95
C VAL A 294 5.46 9.34 -4.00
N VAL A 295 4.75 9.37 -2.87
CA VAL A 295 3.31 9.06 -2.80
C VAL A 295 2.51 10.04 -3.65
N SER A 296 2.82 11.35 -3.60
CA SER A 296 2.15 12.33 -4.47
C SER A 296 2.35 12.04 -5.96
N SER A 297 3.53 11.58 -6.35
CA SER A 297 3.83 11.17 -7.71
C SER A 297 2.99 9.97 -8.15
N ALA A 298 2.87 8.96 -7.29
CA ALA A 298 2.05 7.78 -7.51
C ALA A 298 0.55 8.12 -7.61
N VAL A 299 0.05 8.98 -6.70
CA VAL A 299 -1.36 9.44 -6.73
C VAL A 299 -1.65 10.25 -7.99
N ARG A 300 -0.74 11.13 -8.43
CA ARG A 300 -0.88 11.85 -9.71
C ARG A 300 -0.95 10.88 -10.89
N GLY A 301 -0.10 9.84 -10.88
CA GLY A 301 -0.16 8.76 -11.86
C GLY A 301 -1.52 8.08 -11.89
N ALA A 302 -2.06 7.71 -10.73
CA ALA A 302 -3.37 7.08 -10.61
C ALA A 302 -4.51 7.98 -11.12
N VAL A 303 -4.51 9.28 -10.76
CA VAL A 303 -5.51 10.25 -11.25
C VAL A 303 -5.41 10.43 -12.77
N PHE A 304 -4.19 10.55 -13.31
CA PHE A 304 -3.98 10.70 -14.75
C PHE A 304 -4.39 9.43 -15.51
N ALA A 305 -4.09 8.25 -14.99
CA ALA A 305 -4.56 6.98 -15.56
C ALA A 305 -6.08 6.94 -15.62
N ALA A 306 -6.76 7.24 -14.49
CA ALA A 306 -8.21 7.29 -14.46
C ALA A 306 -8.78 8.22 -15.54
N ALA A 307 -8.32 9.47 -15.60
CA ALA A 307 -8.82 10.46 -16.55
C ALA A 307 -8.57 10.07 -18.02
N CYS A 308 -7.39 9.47 -18.32
CA CYS A 308 -7.10 8.97 -19.66
C CYS A 308 -8.06 7.85 -20.06
N TYR A 309 -8.22 6.85 -19.19
CA TYR A 309 -9.03 5.67 -19.51
C TYR A 309 -10.53 5.96 -19.48
N GLU A 310 -11.01 6.86 -18.61
CA GLU A 310 -12.38 7.40 -18.69
C GLU A 310 -12.66 8.08 -20.05
N LYS A 311 -11.75 8.95 -20.50
CA LYS A 311 -11.88 9.65 -21.79
C LYS A 311 -11.85 8.66 -22.98
N LEU A 312 -11.19 7.51 -22.82
CA LEU A 312 -11.20 6.40 -23.80
C LEU A 312 -12.42 5.48 -23.68
N GLY A 313 -13.34 5.73 -22.73
CA GLY A 313 -14.59 4.97 -22.57
C GLY A 313 -14.50 3.73 -21.69
N PHE A 314 -13.38 3.50 -20.99
CA PHE A 314 -13.24 2.40 -20.03
C PHE A 314 -13.83 2.75 -18.66
N ARG A 315 -14.36 1.74 -17.97
CA ARG A 315 -14.72 1.88 -16.57
C ARG A 315 -13.47 1.87 -15.69
N VAL A 316 -13.38 2.83 -14.78
CA VAL A 316 -12.26 2.96 -13.84
C VAL A 316 -12.76 3.06 -12.40
N VAL A 317 -11.96 2.60 -11.44
CA VAL A 317 -12.30 2.66 -10.01
C VAL A 317 -11.03 2.98 -9.19
N PRO A 318 -10.99 4.11 -8.47
CA PRO A 318 -11.96 5.20 -8.44
C PRO A 318 -11.91 6.05 -9.72
N GLY A 319 -12.94 6.87 -9.95
CA GLY A 319 -12.99 7.84 -11.04
C GLY A 319 -11.96 8.97 -10.87
N SER A 320 -11.66 9.67 -11.97
CA SER A 320 -10.64 10.74 -11.97
C SER A 320 -11.00 11.92 -11.08
N GLY A 321 -12.30 12.19 -10.89
CA GLY A 321 -12.82 13.25 -10.02
C GLY A 321 -12.95 12.85 -8.55
N GLU A 322 -12.77 11.56 -8.21
CA GLU A 322 -12.93 11.08 -6.85
C GLU A 322 -11.67 11.30 -6.01
N THR A 323 -11.88 11.57 -4.71
CA THR A 323 -10.76 11.70 -3.76
C THR A 323 -10.06 10.36 -3.57
N ARG A 324 -8.73 10.38 -3.67
CA ARG A 324 -7.92 9.18 -3.51
C ARG A 324 -7.79 8.76 -2.06
N ARG A 325 -7.78 7.42 -1.86
CA ARG A 325 -7.60 6.78 -0.54
C ARG A 325 -6.38 5.86 -0.51
N ASP A 326 -5.90 5.49 -1.70
CA ASP A 326 -4.67 4.73 -1.94
C ASP A 326 -4.04 5.14 -3.28
N ILE A 327 -2.92 4.51 -3.64
CA ILE A 327 -2.20 4.75 -4.89
C ILE A 327 -2.65 3.85 -6.05
N ILE A 328 -3.69 3.04 -5.86
CA ILE A 328 -4.13 2.02 -6.84
C ILE A 328 -5.20 2.61 -7.77
N GLN A 329 -5.06 2.33 -9.06
CA GLN A 329 -6.06 2.61 -10.08
C GLN A 329 -6.47 1.32 -10.78
N ALA A 330 -7.72 0.90 -10.60
CA ALA A 330 -8.29 -0.18 -11.39
C ALA A 330 -8.84 0.36 -12.71
N VAL A 331 -8.57 -0.35 -13.81
CA VAL A 331 -9.10 -0.08 -15.15
C VAL A 331 -9.69 -1.37 -15.70
N GLU A 332 -10.99 -1.40 -15.95
CA GLU A 332 -11.67 -2.55 -16.55
C GLU A 332 -11.50 -2.51 -18.07
N LEU A 333 -10.60 -3.32 -18.59
CA LEU A 333 -10.22 -3.32 -19.99
C LEU A 333 -11.10 -4.23 -20.86
N GLY A 334 -11.90 -5.11 -20.25
CA GLY A 334 -12.91 -5.92 -20.93
C GLY A 334 -12.43 -7.14 -21.69
N SER A 335 -11.11 -7.29 -21.94
CA SER A 335 -10.55 -8.46 -22.62
C SER A 335 -9.14 -8.83 -22.13
N ARG A 336 -8.76 -10.12 -22.35
CA ARG A 336 -7.41 -10.61 -22.08
C ARG A 336 -6.36 -9.84 -22.91
N GLU A 337 -6.67 -9.61 -24.18
CA GLU A 337 -5.78 -8.94 -25.13
C GLU A 337 -5.48 -7.51 -24.69
N ALA A 338 -6.49 -6.79 -24.20
CA ALA A 338 -6.35 -5.43 -23.68
C ALA A 338 -5.49 -5.41 -22.41
N MET A 339 -5.67 -6.35 -21.48
CA MET A 339 -4.82 -6.47 -20.29
C MET A 339 -3.36 -6.72 -20.65
N VAL A 340 -3.11 -7.62 -21.60
CA VAL A 340 -1.75 -7.94 -22.07
C VAL A 340 -1.11 -6.71 -22.74
N ALA A 341 -1.86 -6.00 -23.60
CA ALA A 341 -1.37 -4.78 -24.26
C ALA A 341 -1.04 -3.68 -23.24
N PHE A 342 -1.93 -3.46 -22.26
CA PHE A 342 -1.70 -2.51 -21.16
C PHE A 342 -0.40 -2.83 -20.40
N CYS A 343 -0.27 -4.08 -19.91
CA CYS A 343 0.90 -4.50 -19.16
C CYS A 343 2.20 -4.43 -19.97
N LYS A 344 2.17 -4.75 -21.26
CA LYS A 344 3.31 -4.56 -22.17
C LYS A 344 3.73 -3.09 -22.26
N GLY A 345 2.77 -2.17 -22.27
CA GLY A 345 3.04 -0.73 -22.25
C GLY A 345 3.74 -0.29 -20.96
N ILE A 346 3.22 -0.70 -19.81
CA ILE A 346 3.83 -0.40 -18.50
C ILE A 346 5.25 -1.00 -18.41
N GLN A 347 5.43 -2.27 -18.80
CA GLN A 347 6.74 -2.92 -18.76
C GLN A 347 7.77 -2.23 -19.65
N SER A 348 7.37 -1.82 -20.85
CA SER A 348 8.28 -1.11 -21.77
C SER A 348 8.66 0.29 -21.31
N ALA A 349 7.92 0.89 -20.39
CA ALA A 349 8.26 2.16 -19.74
C ALA A 349 9.18 2.00 -18.52
N ALA A 350 9.39 0.78 -18.04
CA ALA A 350 10.18 0.54 -16.83
C ALA A 350 11.68 0.86 -17.04
N PRO A 351 12.37 1.34 -16.00
CA PRO A 351 13.82 1.55 -16.07
C PRO A 351 14.62 0.25 -15.99
N VAL A 352 14.04 -0.79 -15.42
CA VAL A 352 14.62 -2.12 -15.25
C VAL A 352 13.80 -3.11 -16.05
N ASP A 353 14.44 -4.04 -16.74
CA ASP A 353 13.79 -5.12 -17.52
C ASP A 353 12.77 -4.62 -18.58
N SER A 354 12.94 -3.42 -19.12
CA SER A 354 12.03 -2.85 -20.14
C SER A 354 11.91 -3.69 -21.42
N TYR A 355 12.90 -4.54 -21.69
CA TYR A 355 12.95 -5.43 -22.84
C TYR A 355 12.18 -6.74 -22.65
N VAL A 356 11.75 -7.02 -21.41
CA VAL A 356 10.95 -8.22 -21.09
C VAL A 356 9.51 -8.01 -21.53
N THR A 357 8.89 -9.06 -22.08
CA THR A 357 7.48 -9.05 -22.43
C THR A 357 6.69 -9.79 -21.36
N PRO A 358 5.80 -9.13 -20.62
CA PRO A 358 4.96 -9.79 -19.64
C PRO A 358 3.93 -10.69 -20.34
N GLU A 359 3.76 -11.89 -19.79
CA GLU A 359 2.76 -12.86 -20.24
C GLU A 359 1.96 -13.39 -19.03
N PRO A 360 0.68 -13.70 -19.21
CA PRO A 360 -0.11 -14.34 -18.15
C PRO A 360 0.45 -15.72 -17.82
N TRP A 361 0.52 -16.05 -16.53
CA TRP A 361 0.98 -17.34 -16.05
C TRP A 361 0.26 -17.78 -14.77
N ALA A 362 0.25 -19.08 -14.50
CA ALA A 362 -0.33 -19.65 -13.30
C ALA A 362 0.57 -19.33 -12.09
N MET A 363 0.14 -18.37 -11.28
CA MET A 363 0.88 -17.90 -10.11
C MET A 363 0.44 -18.68 -8.86
N PRO A 364 1.36 -19.20 -8.03
CA PRO A 364 1.00 -19.86 -6.78
C PRO A 364 0.13 -18.95 -5.88
N GLY A 365 -0.96 -19.49 -5.36
CA GLY A 365 -1.88 -18.75 -4.50
C GLY A 365 -3.04 -18.06 -5.23
N TYR A 366 -3.11 -18.13 -6.57
CA TYR A 366 -4.18 -17.53 -7.35
C TYR A 366 -4.97 -18.62 -8.13
N GLU A 367 -6.29 -18.44 -8.23
CA GLU A 367 -7.16 -19.38 -8.95
C GLU A 367 -7.09 -19.21 -10.47
N SER A 368 -6.80 -18.02 -10.96
CA SER A 368 -6.66 -17.69 -12.37
C SER A 368 -5.24 -17.25 -12.69
N GLU A 369 -4.85 -17.36 -13.98
CA GLU A 369 -3.59 -16.76 -14.43
C GLU A 369 -3.54 -15.29 -14.04
N VAL A 370 -2.36 -14.80 -13.71
CA VAL A 370 -2.08 -13.39 -13.41
C VAL A 370 -1.08 -12.86 -14.42
N ILE A 371 -1.29 -11.66 -14.93
CA ILE A 371 -0.27 -10.91 -15.66
C ILE A 371 0.32 -9.85 -14.72
N MET A 372 1.63 -9.67 -14.78
CA MET A 372 2.34 -8.70 -13.95
C MET A 372 3.37 -7.96 -14.80
N ALA A 373 3.30 -6.64 -14.79
CA ALA A 373 4.28 -5.74 -15.38
C ALA A 373 4.96 -4.96 -14.24
N ALA A 374 6.23 -5.19 -14.03
CA ALA A 374 7.02 -4.52 -13.01
C ALA A 374 8.49 -4.51 -13.43
N GLY A 375 9.10 -3.33 -13.41
CA GLY A 375 10.54 -3.15 -13.63
C GLY A 375 11.08 -2.26 -12.54
N ALA A 376 11.13 -2.82 -11.32
CA ALA A 376 11.42 -2.13 -10.09
C ALA A 376 12.87 -2.32 -9.65
N PHE A 377 13.47 -1.31 -9.00
CA PHE A 377 14.78 -1.40 -8.35
C PHE A 377 14.74 -2.27 -7.10
N VAL A 378 13.59 -2.26 -6.39
CA VAL A 378 13.33 -3.10 -5.23
C VAL A 378 12.23 -4.09 -5.60
N GLN A 379 12.56 -5.38 -5.60
CA GLN A 379 11.64 -6.43 -6.00
C GLN A 379 10.38 -6.44 -5.11
N GLY A 380 9.21 -6.36 -5.73
CA GLY A 380 7.91 -6.32 -5.04
C GLY A 380 7.51 -4.92 -4.52
N ALA A 381 8.29 -3.88 -4.83
CA ALA A 381 7.99 -2.50 -4.44
C ALA A 381 6.87 -1.92 -5.31
N SER A 382 5.65 -1.93 -4.79
CA SER A 382 4.47 -1.40 -5.49
C SER A 382 4.35 0.13 -5.46
N ILE A 383 5.21 0.83 -4.73
CA ILE A 383 5.39 2.28 -4.88
C ILE A 383 6.17 2.64 -6.15
N GLU A 384 6.91 1.70 -6.71
CA GLU A 384 7.47 1.79 -8.05
C GLU A 384 6.40 1.46 -9.10
N LEU A 385 6.57 1.97 -10.32
CA LEU A 385 5.60 1.79 -11.39
C LEU A 385 5.36 0.31 -11.68
N SER A 386 4.12 -0.13 -11.54
CA SER A 386 3.71 -1.50 -11.85
C SER A 386 2.24 -1.57 -12.24
N ALA A 387 1.88 -2.65 -12.89
CA ALA A 387 0.49 -3.02 -13.15
C ALA A 387 0.36 -4.53 -13.14
N ASP A 388 -0.69 -5.02 -12.54
CA ASP A 388 -0.99 -6.44 -12.48
C ASP A 388 -2.51 -6.68 -12.50
N GLY A 389 -2.90 -7.94 -12.68
CA GLY A 389 -4.30 -8.32 -12.58
C GLY A 389 -4.54 -9.77 -12.96
N PRO A 390 -5.58 -10.38 -12.34
CA PRO A 390 -6.00 -11.73 -12.69
C PRO A 390 -6.71 -11.74 -14.04
N ILE A 391 -6.38 -12.72 -14.87
CA ILE A 391 -6.98 -12.92 -16.21
C ILE A 391 -8.37 -13.55 -16.07
N ARG A 392 -9.33 -12.74 -15.66
CA ARG A 392 -10.75 -13.13 -15.53
C ARG A 392 -11.64 -11.90 -15.70
N PRO A 393 -12.90 -12.04 -16.13
CA PRO A 393 -13.83 -10.93 -16.18
C PRO A 393 -13.92 -10.17 -14.83
N PRO A 394 -14.00 -8.84 -14.83
CA PRO A 394 -14.13 -7.93 -15.98
C PRO A 394 -12.80 -7.57 -16.68
N TYR A 395 -11.73 -8.35 -16.51
CA TYR A 395 -10.40 -8.11 -17.06
C TYR A 395 -9.85 -6.76 -16.64
N ALA A 396 -9.80 -6.56 -15.33
CA ALA A 396 -9.30 -5.34 -14.73
C ALA A 396 -7.79 -5.43 -14.45
N VAL A 397 -7.06 -4.38 -14.83
CA VAL A 397 -5.68 -4.16 -14.38
C VAL A 397 -5.68 -3.21 -13.19
N TYR A 398 -4.74 -3.43 -12.29
CA TYR A 398 -4.49 -2.60 -11.12
C TYR A 398 -3.15 -1.89 -11.34
N PHE A 399 -3.22 -0.65 -11.81
CA PHE A 399 -2.07 0.22 -11.99
C PHE A 399 -1.72 0.87 -10.66
N GLN A 400 -0.42 0.98 -10.35
CA GLN A 400 0.04 1.56 -9.10
C GLN A 400 1.46 2.08 -9.19
N GLY A 401 1.78 3.02 -8.29
CA GLY A 401 3.14 3.49 -8.10
C GLY A 401 3.64 4.48 -9.15
N GLY A 402 4.93 4.69 -9.08
CA GLY A 402 5.69 5.66 -9.86
C GLY A 402 6.49 6.58 -8.95
N LEU A 403 7.78 6.29 -8.74
CA LEU A 403 8.67 7.09 -7.89
C LEU A 403 8.73 8.56 -8.34
N THR A 404 8.54 8.80 -9.62
CA THR A 404 8.41 10.14 -10.17
C THR A 404 7.15 10.26 -11.02
N TRP A 405 6.52 11.41 -10.96
CA TRP A 405 5.35 11.73 -11.78
C TRP A 405 5.60 11.51 -13.29
N PHE A 406 6.78 11.93 -13.76
CA PHE A 406 7.10 11.82 -15.19
C PHE A 406 7.24 10.37 -15.66
N HIS A 407 7.72 9.47 -14.79
CA HIS A 407 7.77 8.04 -15.08
C HIS A 407 6.35 7.43 -15.11
N ALA A 408 5.51 7.74 -14.13
CA ALA A 408 4.10 7.32 -14.14
C ALA A 408 3.37 7.80 -15.40
N LYS A 409 3.54 9.08 -15.78
CA LYS A 409 2.99 9.64 -17.01
C LYS A 409 3.46 8.88 -18.26
N LEU A 410 4.75 8.60 -18.38
CA LEU A 410 5.31 7.84 -19.50
C LEU A 410 4.66 6.44 -19.58
N GLY A 411 4.59 5.73 -18.46
CA GLY A 411 3.99 4.38 -18.40
C GLY A 411 2.55 4.36 -18.89
N ILE A 412 1.75 5.32 -18.46
CA ILE A 412 0.35 5.44 -18.89
C ILE A 412 0.26 5.74 -20.39
N LEU A 413 1.05 6.68 -20.90
CA LEU A 413 1.07 6.99 -22.35
C LEU A 413 1.52 5.78 -23.17
N MET A 414 2.51 5.02 -22.72
CA MET A 414 2.95 3.80 -23.38
C MET A 414 1.90 2.67 -23.31
N SER A 415 1.13 2.56 -22.23
CA SER A 415 0.03 1.60 -22.16
C SER A 415 -1.08 1.95 -23.16
N ILE A 416 -1.41 3.23 -23.32
CA ILE A 416 -2.36 3.72 -24.31
C ILE A 416 -1.83 3.47 -25.75
N GLN A 417 -0.55 3.73 -25.99
CA GLN A 417 0.07 3.45 -27.28
C GLN A 417 -0.02 1.96 -27.66
N LYS A 418 0.20 1.07 -26.69
CA LYS A 418 0.09 -0.39 -26.95
C LYS A 418 -1.33 -0.85 -27.23
N LEU A 419 -2.32 -0.21 -26.61
CA LEU A 419 -3.74 -0.48 -26.93
C LEU A 419 -4.09 0.04 -28.34
N LEU A 420 -3.56 1.20 -28.73
CA LEU A 420 -3.72 1.76 -30.06
C LEU A 420 -3.03 0.88 -31.13
N ASP A 421 -1.79 0.46 -30.90
CA ASP A 421 -1.02 -0.41 -31.79
C ASP A 421 -1.72 -1.76 -31.99
N ALA A 422 -2.43 -2.25 -30.97
CA ALA A 422 -3.19 -3.49 -31.02
C ALA A 422 -4.59 -3.34 -31.66
N GLY A 423 -4.98 -2.13 -32.05
CA GLY A 423 -6.32 -1.86 -32.60
C GLY A 423 -7.48 -2.04 -31.61
N ILE A 424 -7.19 -1.95 -30.31
CA ILE A 424 -8.19 -2.10 -29.23
C ILE A 424 -8.92 -0.77 -28.98
N ILE A 425 -8.24 0.33 -29.21
CA ILE A 425 -8.79 1.70 -29.12
C ILE A 425 -8.54 2.45 -30.43
N GLU A 426 -9.40 3.42 -30.71
CA GLU A 426 -9.24 4.44 -31.74
C GLU A 426 -9.15 5.81 -31.08
N MET A 427 -8.40 6.75 -31.68
CA MET A 427 -8.19 8.10 -31.14
C MET A 427 -8.31 9.16 -32.22
#